data_46beb626e8aa78319f889225f568f79b
#
_entry.id   46beb626e8aa78319f889225f568f79b
#
_cell.length_a   1.000
_cell.length_b   1.000
_cell.length_c   1.000
_cell.angle_alpha   90.00
_cell.angle_beta   90.00
_cell.angle_gamma   90.00
#
_symmetry.space_group_name_H-M   'P 1'
#
loop_
_entity.id
_entity.type
_entity.pdbx_description
1 polymer ?
#
loop_
_entity_poly.entity_id
_entity_poly.type
_entity_poly.pdbx_seq_one_letter_code
_entity_poly.pdbx_strand_id
1 'polypeptide(L)'
;VGFIERVASREIYRNRWMVLREDDIRRPDGSLGIYSVVDKPTFALVVPYDGQRFGLVEQFRYPVGARRWEFPQGTAPEFAHMEPRELAERELREETGLHAASFEALGQLDVAPGMSSQRGWVFLATGITEGESDREHEEQDMRSAWFSRADVEQMISSGVITDAQTIAAYGLFALHRR
;
A
#
# COMPACT_ATOMS: atom_id res chain seq x y z
N VAL A 1 -17.91 26.78 0.67
CA VAL A 1 -17.83 25.71 1.68
C VAL A 1 -16.50 25.88 2.39
N GLY A 2 -16.55 26.17 3.70
CA GLY A 2 -15.34 26.33 4.52
C GLY A 2 -14.65 24.97 4.73
N PHE A 3 -13.33 25.00 4.83
CA PHE A 3 -12.52 23.83 5.16
C PHE A 3 -12.11 23.87 6.63
N ILE A 4 -11.70 22.74 7.19
CA ILE A 4 -11.01 22.71 8.47
C ILE A 4 -9.63 23.35 8.26
N GLU A 5 -9.31 24.35 9.09
CA GLU A 5 -8.02 25.04 9.07
C GLU A 5 -7.11 24.48 10.18
N ARG A 6 -5.87 24.20 9.87
CA ARG A 6 -4.84 23.90 10.85
C ARG A 6 -4.30 25.22 11.44
N VAL A 7 -4.50 25.40 12.75
CA VAL A 7 -4.05 26.60 13.49
C VAL A 7 -2.63 26.40 14.01
N ALA A 8 -2.35 25.24 14.59
CA ALA A 8 -1.04 24.84 15.09
C ALA A 8 -0.85 23.33 14.92
N SER A 9 0.37 22.86 15.08
CA SER A 9 0.70 21.45 14.99
C SER A 9 1.81 21.12 15.97
N ARG A 10 1.71 19.97 16.63
CA ARG A 10 2.78 19.45 17.50
C ARG A 10 3.03 17.98 17.21
N GLU A 11 4.29 17.61 17.12
CA GLU A 11 4.71 16.23 17.04
C GLU A 11 4.56 15.59 18.44
N ILE A 12 3.87 14.44 18.50
CA ILE A 12 3.65 13.67 19.72
C ILE A 12 4.61 12.49 19.80
N TYR A 13 4.87 11.82 18.67
CA TYR A 13 5.76 10.67 18.60
C TYR A 13 6.33 10.53 17.18
N ARG A 14 7.58 10.10 17.09
CA ARG A 14 8.26 9.82 15.81
C ARG A 14 9.08 8.54 15.91
N ASN A 15 9.07 7.77 14.84
CA ASN A 15 10.07 6.75 14.55
C ASN A 15 10.38 6.73 13.04
N ARG A 16 11.17 5.76 12.54
CA ARG A 16 11.53 5.70 11.12
C ARG A 16 10.36 5.40 10.17
N TRP A 17 9.23 4.89 10.69
CA TRP A 17 8.08 4.47 9.88
C TRP A 17 6.89 5.43 9.92
N MET A 18 6.78 6.25 10.98
CA MET A 18 5.62 7.14 11.14
C MET A 18 5.92 8.33 12.06
N VAL A 19 5.10 9.35 11.88
CA VAL A 19 4.99 10.48 12.82
C VAL A 19 3.55 10.58 13.29
N LEU A 20 3.33 10.57 14.61
CA LEU A 20 2.07 10.98 15.19
C LEU A 20 2.15 12.45 15.53
N ARG A 21 1.27 13.27 14.93
CA ARG A 21 1.11 14.69 15.30
C ARG A 21 -0.31 14.97 15.75
N GLU A 22 -0.46 16.00 16.52
CA GLU A 22 -1.75 16.55 16.92
C GLU A 22 -1.84 18.01 16.45
N ASP A 23 -2.91 18.34 15.73
CA ASP A 23 -3.17 19.65 15.18
C ASP A 23 -4.29 20.34 15.98
N ASP A 24 -4.06 21.59 16.37
CA ASP A 24 -5.15 22.47 16.75
C ASP A 24 -5.84 22.93 15.48
N ILE A 25 -7.14 22.76 15.41
CA ILE A 25 -7.93 23.05 14.22
C ILE A 25 -9.03 24.08 14.50
N ARG A 26 -9.42 24.79 13.44
CA ARG A 26 -10.63 25.62 13.39
C ARG A 26 -11.60 25.02 12.37
N ARG A 27 -12.82 24.76 12.82
CA ARG A 27 -13.88 24.25 11.94
C ARG A 27 -14.55 25.39 11.17
N PRO A 28 -15.32 25.10 10.10
CA PRO A 28 -16.00 26.11 9.28
C PRO A 28 -16.97 27.01 10.07
N ASP A 29 -17.50 26.55 11.20
CA ASP A 29 -18.36 27.33 12.10
C ASP A 29 -17.57 28.21 13.09
N GLY A 30 -16.23 28.21 13.00
CA GLY A 30 -15.33 28.96 13.89
C GLY A 30 -14.96 28.22 15.17
N SER A 31 -15.57 27.08 15.48
CA SER A 31 -15.26 26.30 16.70
C SER A 31 -13.84 25.72 16.63
N LEU A 32 -13.16 25.71 17.77
CA LEU A 32 -11.84 25.10 17.89
C LEU A 32 -11.93 23.62 18.23
N GLY A 33 -10.89 22.86 17.91
CA GLY A 33 -10.78 21.45 18.24
C GLY A 33 -9.37 20.94 18.01
N ILE A 34 -9.19 19.65 18.21
CA ILE A 34 -7.95 18.93 17.91
C ILE A 34 -8.19 17.87 16.84
N TYR A 35 -7.13 17.54 16.09
CA TYR A 35 -7.12 16.45 15.11
C TYR A 35 -5.80 15.69 15.21
N SER A 36 -5.86 14.40 15.55
CA SER A 36 -4.66 13.57 15.59
C SER A 36 -4.45 12.89 14.25
N VAL A 37 -3.22 12.99 13.72
CA VAL A 37 -2.87 12.51 12.39
C VAL A 37 -1.63 11.61 12.46
N VAL A 38 -1.69 10.48 11.79
CA VAL A 38 -0.54 9.61 11.53
C VAL A 38 0.00 9.93 10.15
N ASP A 39 1.16 10.59 10.11
CA ASP A 39 1.90 10.79 8.86
C ASP A 39 2.77 9.56 8.58
N LYS A 40 2.66 9.01 7.38
CA LYS A 40 3.46 7.89 6.88
C LYS A 40 3.98 8.22 5.48
N PRO A 41 5.10 7.60 5.08
CA PRO A 41 5.59 7.72 3.70
C PRO A 41 4.54 7.25 2.69
N THR A 42 4.60 7.80 1.48
CA THR A 42 3.87 7.26 0.34
C THR A 42 4.32 5.83 0.06
N PHE A 43 3.38 4.95 -0.28
CA PHE A 43 3.68 3.58 -0.69
C PHE A 43 3.44 3.37 -2.19
N ALA A 44 4.03 2.31 -2.72
CA ALA A 44 3.65 1.74 -4.01
C ALA A 44 3.13 0.32 -3.81
N LEU A 45 2.05 -0.02 -4.50
CA LEU A 45 1.48 -1.35 -4.56
C LEU A 45 1.51 -1.83 -6.00
N VAL A 46 1.93 -3.06 -6.20
CA VAL A 46 2.04 -3.66 -7.52
C VAL A 46 1.06 -4.81 -7.66
N VAL A 47 0.34 -4.84 -8.79
CA VAL A 47 -0.48 -5.96 -9.23
C VAL A 47 0.31 -6.72 -10.30
N PRO A 48 1.09 -7.77 -9.94
CA PRO A 48 1.83 -8.57 -10.90
C PRO A 48 0.83 -9.47 -11.65
N TYR A 49 0.81 -9.37 -12.98
CA TYR A 49 -0.12 -10.13 -13.81
C TYR A 49 0.58 -10.73 -15.01
N ASP A 50 0.57 -12.07 -15.15
CA ASP A 50 1.21 -12.80 -16.24
C ASP A 50 0.32 -12.97 -17.49
N GLY A 51 -0.89 -12.41 -17.47
CA GLY A 51 -1.93 -12.57 -18.50
C GLY A 51 -3.04 -13.54 -18.07
N GLN A 52 -2.82 -14.34 -17.04
CA GLN A 52 -3.79 -15.32 -16.52
C GLN A 52 -3.86 -15.34 -14.99
N ARG A 53 -2.74 -15.10 -14.31
CA ARG A 53 -2.59 -15.22 -12.85
C ARG A 53 -2.02 -13.95 -12.24
N PHE A 54 -2.26 -13.78 -10.96
CA PHE A 54 -1.74 -12.71 -10.13
C PHE A 54 -0.66 -13.25 -9.20
N GLY A 55 0.45 -12.54 -9.09
CA GLY A 55 1.46 -12.79 -8.07
C GLY A 55 1.06 -12.11 -6.76
N LEU A 56 0.96 -12.88 -5.67
CA LEU A 56 0.72 -12.36 -4.33
C LEU A 56 1.84 -12.82 -3.39
N VAL A 57 1.98 -12.08 -2.29
CA VAL A 57 2.86 -12.42 -1.16
C VAL A 57 2.03 -12.70 0.08
N GLU A 58 2.53 -13.58 0.94
CA GLU A 58 1.97 -13.86 2.26
C GLU A 58 2.99 -13.51 3.33
N GLN A 59 2.61 -12.65 4.28
CA GLN A 59 3.46 -12.29 5.39
C GLN A 59 2.69 -12.23 6.72
N PHE A 60 3.40 -12.27 7.84
CA PHE A 60 2.81 -12.08 9.15
C PHE A 60 2.66 -10.58 9.44
N ARG A 61 1.42 -10.11 9.56
CA ARG A 61 1.11 -8.73 9.94
C ARG A 61 0.93 -8.62 11.45
N TYR A 62 2.00 -8.22 12.14
CA TYR A 62 2.04 -8.11 13.60
C TYR A 62 0.82 -7.39 14.22
N PRO A 63 0.35 -6.22 13.70
CA PRO A 63 -0.77 -5.50 14.30
C PRO A 63 -2.10 -6.26 14.26
N VAL A 64 -2.27 -7.19 13.32
CA VAL A 64 -3.46 -8.04 13.20
C VAL A 64 -3.23 -9.45 13.74
N GLY A 65 -2.01 -9.79 14.15
CA GLY A 65 -1.66 -11.08 14.73
C GLY A 65 -1.88 -12.29 13.80
N ALA A 66 -1.79 -12.08 12.49
CA ALA A 66 -2.10 -13.13 11.52
C ALA A 66 -1.33 -12.98 10.21
N ARG A 67 -1.14 -14.07 9.49
CA ARG A 67 -0.64 -14.05 8.12
C ARG A 67 -1.72 -13.55 7.17
N ARG A 68 -1.31 -12.77 6.15
CA ARG A 68 -2.21 -12.21 5.13
C ARG A 68 -1.60 -12.34 3.76
N TRP A 69 -2.44 -12.72 2.79
CA TRP A 69 -2.13 -12.62 1.38
C TRP A 69 -2.41 -11.22 0.89
N GLU A 70 -1.43 -10.63 0.20
CA GLU A 70 -1.43 -9.23 -0.24
C GLU A 70 -0.76 -9.13 -1.61
N PHE A 71 -1.03 -8.05 -2.34
CA PHE A 71 -0.17 -7.67 -3.44
C PHE A 71 1.15 -7.09 -2.88
N PRO A 72 2.30 -7.28 -3.57
CA PRO A 72 3.56 -6.67 -3.19
C PRO A 72 3.42 -5.16 -3.01
N GLN A 73 3.90 -4.64 -1.87
CA GLN A 73 3.75 -3.24 -1.53
C GLN A 73 4.71 -2.79 -0.43
N GLY A 74 5.25 -1.60 -0.58
CA GLY A 74 6.06 -1.02 0.47
C GLY A 74 6.27 0.48 0.33
N THR A 75 7.08 1.04 1.21
CA THR A 75 7.33 2.48 1.33
C THR A 75 8.79 2.79 1.14
N ALA A 76 9.09 4.00 0.63
CA ALA A 76 10.46 4.49 0.65
C ALA A 76 10.96 4.60 2.10
N PRO A 77 12.20 4.17 2.39
CA PRO A 77 12.74 4.17 3.74
C PRO A 77 12.85 5.61 4.28
N GLU A 78 12.62 5.75 5.59
CA GLU A 78 12.87 6.98 6.36
C GLU A 78 12.27 8.26 5.74
N PHE A 79 11.09 8.18 5.12
CA PHE A 79 10.44 9.29 4.42
C PHE A 79 11.25 9.83 3.22
N ALA A 80 12.17 9.06 2.67
CA ALA A 80 12.89 9.45 1.47
C ALA A 80 11.92 9.69 0.30
N HIS A 81 12.22 10.68 -0.51
CA HIS A 81 11.48 10.89 -1.75
C HIS A 81 11.97 9.87 -2.78
N MET A 82 11.05 9.08 -3.31
CA MET A 82 11.28 8.15 -4.41
C MET A 82 10.12 8.29 -5.40
N GLU A 83 10.41 8.24 -6.70
CA GLU A 83 9.37 8.23 -7.71
C GLU A 83 8.49 6.97 -7.54
N PRO A 84 7.16 7.10 -7.57
CA PRO A 84 6.24 5.99 -7.27
C PRO A 84 6.49 4.74 -8.12
N ARG A 85 6.85 4.93 -9.39
CA ARG A 85 7.17 3.82 -10.29
C ARG A 85 8.47 3.11 -9.88
N GLU A 86 9.51 3.85 -9.54
CA GLU A 86 10.78 3.28 -9.09
C GLU A 86 10.59 2.49 -7.78
N LEU A 87 9.76 3.01 -6.88
CA LEU A 87 9.37 2.31 -5.66
C LEU A 87 8.63 1.00 -5.99
N ALA A 88 7.68 1.03 -6.91
CA ALA A 88 6.94 -0.16 -7.35
C ALA A 88 7.87 -1.24 -7.96
N GLU A 89 8.82 -0.83 -8.80
CA GLU A 89 9.82 -1.72 -9.40
C GLU A 89 10.71 -2.36 -8.33
N ARG A 90 11.10 -1.59 -7.33
CA ARG A 90 11.90 -2.05 -6.20
C ARG A 90 11.15 -3.06 -5.34
N GLU A 91 9.94 -2.73 -4.89
CA GLU A 91 9.14 -3.60 -4.03
C GLU A 91 8.80 -4.93 -4.72
N LEU A 92 8.43 -4.89 -6.00
CA LEU A 92 8.19 -6.12 -6.77
C LEU A 92 9.40 -7.05 -6.75
N ARG A 93 10.60 -6.50 -7.00
CA ARG A 93 11.84 -7.27 -7.00
C ARG A 93 12.20 -7.78 -5.61
N GLU A 94 12.17 -6.92 -4.60
CA GLU A 94 12.62 -7.24 -3.24
C GLU A 94 11.74 -8.34 -2.62
N GLU A 95 10.43 -8.19 -2.64
CA GLU A 95 9.51 -9.13 -2.04
C GLU A 95 9.36 -10.45 -2.82
N THR A 96 9.41 -10.40 -4.14
CA THR A 96 9.05 -11.57 -4.97
C THR A 96 10.15 -12.10 -5.87
N GLY A 97 11.20 -11.32 -6.15
CA GLY A 97 12.18 -11.62 -7.19
C GLY A 97 11.67 -11.40 -8.62
N LEU A 98 10.46 -10.89 -8.78
CA LEU A 98 9.89 -10.65 -10.11
C LEU A 98 10.38 -9.35 -10.72
N HIS A 99 10.58 -9.37 -12.04
CA HIS A 99 10.77 -8.19 -12.87
C HIS A 99 9.61 -8.07 -13.85
N ALA A 100 9.29 -6.84 -14.26
CA ALA A 100 8.23 -6.58 -15.23
C ALA A 100 8.73 -5.70 -16.38
N ALA A 101 8.28 -5.98 -17.58
CA ALA A 101 8.59 -5.16 -18.76
C ALA A 101 7.80 -3.84 -18.78
N SER A 102 6.65 -3.79 -18.10
CA SER A 102 5.78 -2.61 -18.06
C SER A 102 5.14 -2.43 -16.69
N PHE A 103 5.07 -1.17 -16.26
CA PHE A 103 4.31 -0.70 -15.09
C PHE A 103 3.33 0.38 -15.56
N GLU A 104 2.04 0.09 -15.45
CA GLU A 104 0.95 1.00 -15.77
C GLU A 104 0.27 1.48 -14.50
N ALA A 105 0.16 2.80 -14.29
CA ALA A 105 -0.53 3.35 -13.12
C ALA A 105 -2.03 3.13 -13.24
N LEU A 106 -2.62 2.38 -12.30
CA LEU A 106 -4.07 2.14 -12.23
C LEU A 106 -4.79 3.23 -11.43
N GLY A 107 -4.10 3.87 -10.50
CA GLY A 107 -4.69 4.92 -9.67
C GLY A 107 -3.94 5.16 -8.37
N GLN A 108 -4.56 5.96 -7.51
CA GLN A 108 -4.03 6.33 -6.21
C GLN A 108 -5.03 5.97 -5.11
N LEU A 109 -4.54 5.61 -3.94
CA LEU A 109 -5.34 5.26 -2.76
C LEU A 109 -4.99 6.18 -1.60
N ASP A 110 -6.00 6.69 -0.89
CA ASP A 110 -5.85 7.28 0.43
C ASP A 110 -6.10 6.20 1.48
N VAL A 111 -5.10 5.94 2.33
CA VAL A 111 -5.19 4.91 3.37
C VAL A 111 -5.69 5.51 4.67
N ALA A 112 -6.84 5.04 5.16
CA ALA A 112 -7.47 5.53 6.37
C ALA A 112 -7.57 7.08 6.43
N PRO A 113 -8.23 7.76 5.45
CA PRO A 113 -8.17 9.22 5.28
C PRO A 113 -8.77 10.00 6.46
N GLY A 114 -9.45 9.34 7.39
CA GLY A 114 -9.93 9.95 8.63
C GLY A 114 -8.86 10.12 9.71
N MET A 115 -7.68 9.50 9.55
CA MET A 115 -6.63 9.56 10.57
C MET A 115 -5.20 9.55 10.04
N SER A 116 -4.99 9.25 8.77
CA SER A 116 -3.65 9.15 8.18
C SER A 116 -3.54 10.01 6.93
N SER A 117 -2.36 10.60 6.74
CA SER A 117 -1.99 11.28 5.50
C SER A 117 -1.41 10.34 4.44
N GLN A 118 -1.30 9.04 4.74
CA GLN A 118 -0.68 8.09 3.84
C GLN A 118 -1.46 7.93 2.54
N ARG A 119 -0.75 8.02 1.43
CA ARG A 119 -1.23 7.75 0.08
C ARG A 119 -0.36 6.71 -0.59
N GLY A 120 -0.90 6.03 -1.59
CA GLY A 120 -0.14 5.09 -2.37
C GLY A 120 -0.58 5.04 -3.82
N TRP A 121 0.36 4.66 -4.67
CA TRP A 121 0.11 4.40 -6.08
C TRP A 121 -0.06 2.91 -6.33
N VAL A 122 -1.03 2.57 -7.17
CA VAL A 122 -1.26 1.20 -7.62
C VAL A 122 -0.78 1.06 -9.06
N PHE A 123 0.09 0.09 -9.30
CA PHE A 123 0.63 -0.21 -10.62
C PHE A 123 0.24 -1.62 -11.07
N LEU A 124 -0.17 -1.78 -12.32
CA LEU A 124 -0.24 -3.05 -12.99
C LEU A 124 1.13 -3.37 -13.59
N ALA A 125 1.73 -4.49 -13.20
CA ALA A 125 2.99 -4.98 -13.74
C ALA A 125 2.74 -6.14 -14.70
N THR A 126 3.23 -6.02 -15.93
CA THR A 126 3.08 -7.05 -16.98
C THR A 126 4.40 -7.36 -17.69
N GLY A 127 4.42 -8.46 -18.45
CA GLY A 127 5.66 -8.94 -19.05
C GLY A 127 6.61 -9.45 -17.98
N ILE A 128 6.07 -10.26 -17.08
CA ILE A 128 6.75 -10.74 -15.88
C ILE A 128 7.86 -11.74 -16.23
N THR A 129 9.02 -11.58 -15.62
CA THR A 129 10.13 -12.54 -15.62
C THR A 129 10.59 -12.80 -14.19
N GLU A 130 11.11 -14.00 -13.92
CA GLU A 130 11.58 -14.40 -12.61
C GLU A 130 13.05 -14.03 -12.41
N GLY A 131 13.42 -13.67 -11.18
CA GLY A 131 14.75 -13.40 -10.69
C GLY A 131 14.89 -13.83 -9.23
N GLU A 132 15.92 -13.36 -8.56
CA GLU A 132 16.11 -13.61 -7.13
C GLU A 132 15.47 -12.50 -6.30
N SER A 133 14.78 -12.87 -5.20
CA SER A 133 14.25 -11.90 -4.24
C SER A 133 15.36 -11.37 -3.32
N ASP A 134 15.27 -10.12 -2.94
CA ASP A 134 16.21 -9.45 -2.02
C ASP A 134 15.43 -8.83 -0.85
N ARG A 135 14.82 -9.73 -0.07
CA ARG A 135 13.90 -9.38 1.03
C ARG A 135 14.62 -8.70 2.18
N GLU A 136 13.98 -7.67 2.73
CA GLU A 136 14.41 -7.06 3.97
C GLU A 136 14.40 -8.06 5.14
N HIS A 137 15.09 -7.74 6.24
CA HIS A 137 15.19 -8.64 7.39
C HIS A 137 13.83 -8.98 8.00
N GLU A 138 12.91 -8.03 8.00
CA GLU A 138 11.56 -8.18 8.49
C GLU A 138 10.64 -9.03 7.58
N GLU A 139 11.07 -9.31 6.35
CA GLU A 139 10.29 -10.00 5.31
C GLU A 139 10.79 -11.42 5.00
N GLN A 140 11.77 -11.91 5.75
CA GLN A 140 12.42 -13.21 5.47
C GLN A 140 11.47 -14.41 5.53
N ASP A 141 10.36 -14.31 6.28
CA ASP A 141 9.34 -15.36 6.37
C ASP A 141 8.23 -15.23 5.29
N MET A 142 8.33 -14.21 4.42
CA MET A 142 7.39 -13.96 3.34
C MET A 142 7.39 -15.10 2.32
N ARG A 143 6.21 -15.45 1.80
CA ARG A 143 6.03 -16.41 0.73
C ARG A 143 5.39 -15.74 -0.46
N SER A 144 5.74 -16.15 -1.67
CA SER A 144 5.09 -15.69 -2.89
C SER A 144 4.42 -16.86 -3.62
N ALA A 145 3.27 -16.60 -4.24
CA ALA A 145 2.55 -17.59 -5.05
C ALA A 145 1.71 -16.91 -6.14
N TRP A 146 1.39 -17.70 -7.16
CA TRP A 146 0.53 -17.28 -8.27
C TRP A 146 -0.87 -17.84 -8.12
N PHE A 147 -1.87 -16.98 -8.31
CA PHE A 147 -3.28 -17.32 -8.17
C PHE A 147 -4.06 -16.93 -9.43
N SER A 148 -4.98 -17.78 -9.86
CA SER A 148 -5.91 -17.42 -10.92
C SER A 148 -6.84 -16.28 -10.50
N ARG A 149 -7.50 -15.65 -11.45
CA ARG A 149 -8.52 -14.64 -11.16
C ARG A 149 -9.62 -15.18 -10.24
N ALA A 150 -10.10 -16.39 -10.52
CA ALA A 150 -11.14 -17.04 -9.71
C ALA A 150 -10.66 -17.31 -8.28
N ASP A 151 -9.40 -17.71 -8.09
CA ASP A 151 -8.83 -17.93 -6.76
C ASP A 151 -8.77 -16.61 -5.98
N VAL A 152 -8.27 -15.51 -6.58
CA VAL A 152 -8.22 -14.20 -5.92
C VAL A 152 -9.61 -13.72 -5.52
N GLU A 153 -10.60 -13.81 -6.41
CA GLU A 153 -11.99 -13.44 -6.12
C GLU A 153 -12.58 -14.32 -4.99
N GLN A 154 -12.28 -15.62 -4.99
CA GLN A 154 -12.68 -16.54 -3.90
C GLN A 154 -11.97 -16.18 -2.58
N MET A 155 -10.68 -15.87 -2.60
CA MET A 155 -9.91 -15.48 -1.42
C MET A 155 -10.42 -14.17 -0.80
N ILE A 156 -10.83 -13.22 -1.62
CA ILE A 156 -11.47 -11.96 -1.16
C ILE A 156 -12.84 -12.26 -0.54
N SER A 157 -13.70 -13.00 -1.25
CA SER A 157 -15.06 -13.27 -0.81
C SER A 157 -15.15 -14.14 0.44
N SER A 158 -14.17 -15.03 0.66
CA SER A 158 -14.07 -15.89 1.84
C SER A 158 -13.32 -15.27 3.02
N GLY A 159 -12.75 -14.06 2.86
CA GLY A 159 -11.98 -13.38 3.91
C GLY A 159 -10.57 -13.93 4.14
N VAL A 160 -10.01 -14.66 3.19
CA VAL A 160 -8.59 -15.05 3.19
C VAL A 160 -7.72 -13.83 2.84
N ILE A 161 -8.13 -13.06 1.84
CA ILE A 161 -7.59 -11.71 1.57
C ILE A 161 -8.49 -10.70 2.28
N THR A 162 -7.94 -10.01 3.28
CA THR A 162 -8.63 -8.95 4.03
C THR A 162 -7.87 -7.62 4.01
N ASP A 163 -6.70 -7.59 3.35
CA ASP A 163 -5.97 -6.35 3.18
C ASP A 163 -6.75 -5.38 2.27
N ALA A 164 -7.09 -4.21 2.83
CA ALA A 164 -7.94 -3.24 2.14
C ALA A 164 -7.27 -2.68 0.88
N GLN A 165 -5.95 -2.49 0.91
CA GLN A 165 -5.19 -1.96 -0.22
C GLN A 165 -5.15 -2.96 -1.38
N THR A 166 -4.95 -4.24 -1.08
CA THR A 166 -5.02 -5.34 -2.06
C THR A 166 -6.41 -5.45 -2.70
N ILE A 167 -7.47 -5.38 -1.89
CA ILE A 167 -8.85 -5.44 -2.40
C ILE A 167 -9.15 -4.23 -3.29
N ALA A 168 -8.74 -3.03 -2.88
CA ALA A 168 -8.90 -1.81 -3.67
C ALA A 168 -8.11 -1.87 -4.98
N ALA A 169 -6.86 -2.34 -4.94
CA ALA A 169 -6.00 -2.51 -6.12
C ALA A 169 -6.60 -3.53 -7.12
N TYR A 170 -7.14 -4.65 -6.61
CA TYR A 170 -7.88 -5.60 -7.44
C TYR A 170 -9.10 -4.95 -8.08
N GLY A 171 -9.83 -4.11 -7.35
CA GLY A 171 -10.97 -3.33 -7.87
C GLY A 171 -10.56 -2.40 -9.02
N LEU A 172 -9.46 -1.66 -8.87
CA LEU A 172 -8.90 -0.81 -9.92
C LEU A 172 -8.52 -1.63 -11.17
N PHE A 173 -7.83 -2.76 -10.99
CA PHE A 173 -7.51 -3.67 -12.08
C PHE A 173 -8.77 -4.17 -12.80
N ALA A 174 -9.79 -4.60 -12.08
CA ALA A 174 -11.02 -5.13 -12.64
C ALA A 174 -11.80 -4.07 -13.45
N LEU A 175 -11.72 -2.80 -13.06
CA LEU A 175 -12.30 -1.67 -13.80
C LEU A 175 -11.49 -1.30 -15.05
N HIS A 176 -10.17 -1.37 -14.96
CA HIS A 176 -9.25 -1.06 -16.06
C HIS A 176 -9.35 -2.07 -17.22
N ARG A 177 -9.68 -3.33 -16.95
CA ARG A 177 -9.77 -4.43 -17.92
C ARG A 177 -11.19 -4.71 -18.45
N ARG A 178 -12.09 -3.75 -18.32
CA ARG A 178 -13.45 -3.84 -18.89
C ARG A 178 -13.53 -3.50 -20.38
#